data_49ad943235351a2513127d4d8b9f6777
#
_entry.id   49ad943235351a2513127d4d8b9f6777
#
_cell.length_a   1.000
_cell.length_b   1.000
_cell.length_c   1.000
_cell.angle_alpha   90.00
_cell.angle_beta   90.00
_cell.angle_gamma   90.00
#
_symmetry.space_group_name_H-M   'P 1'
#
loop_
_entity.id
_entity.type
_entity.pdbx_description
1 polymer ?
#
loop_
_entity_poly.entity_id
_entity_poly.type
_entity_poly.pdbx_seq_one_letter_code
_entity_poly.pdbx_strand_id
1 'polypeptide(L)'
;IWPTSRGQSIMSYSLSPLLKPRFFVNATNKPLVGGKLYTYLAETTTPATTYSNDTGTPNTNPIILDANGECNLYLDDDKVYRLILKDANDVTYFDKDRVSSIGGGDYKVLTFNTIADLRLKIGSEKEPVAQTSGYYSAGDGGGNSFYWDGTSSALDNGGTIIKPTFIVGAGRWIAINIDNINVKQFGAKGD
;
A
#
# COMPACT_ATOMS: atom_id res chain seq x y z
N ILE A 1 -5.96 11.64 35.22
CA ILE A 1 -4.85 11.18 34.37
C ILE A 1 -5.39 10.04 33.54
N TRP A 2 -5.71 10.29 32.28
CA TRP A 2 -6.13 9.27 31.32
C TRP A 2 -4.88 8.66 30.68
N PRO A 3 -4.76 7.33 30.58
CA PRO A 3 -3.66 6.73 29.83
C PRO A 3 -3.85 6.99 28.34
N THR A 4 -2.88 7.63 27.73
CA THR A 4 -2.77 7.75 26.27
C THR A 4 -2.55 6.35 25.70
N SER A 5 -3.60 5.75 25.13
CA SER A 5 -3.46 4.58 24.27
C SER A 5 -2.70 5.01 23.01
N ARG A 6 -1.41 4.69 22.95
CA ARG A 6 -0.69 4.67 21.69
C ARG A 6 -1.42 3.66 20.80
N GLY A 7 -2.01 4.14 19.72
CA GLY A 7 -2.55 3.27 18.69
C GLY A 7 -1.45 2.31 18.25
N GLN A 8 -1.59 1.04 18.58
CA GLN A 8 -0.77 0.00 17.96
C GLN A 8 -1.11 0.01 16.48
N SER A 9 -0.12 0.32 15.65
CA SER A 9 -0.20 0.03 14.22
C SER A 9 -0.39 -1.48 14.10
N ILE A 10 -1.57 -1.90 13.69
CA ILE A 10 -1.83 -3.31 13.39
C ILE A 10 -1.07 -3.58 12.10
N MET A 11 0.11 -4.21 12.22
CA MET A 11 0.82 -4.71 11.04
C MET A 11 -0.04 -5.80 10.41
N SER A 12 -0.36 -5.64 9.14
CA SER A 12 -1.08 -6.64 8.37
C SER A 12 -0.09 -7.41 7.49
N TYR A 13 -0.22 -8.73 7.50
CA TYR A 13 0.60 -9.64 6.69
C TYR A 13 -0.34 -10.45 5.82
N SER A 14 -0.22 -10.31 4.53
CA SER A 14 -1.05 -11.04 3.59
C SER A 14 -0.23 -12.04 2.79
N LEU A 15 -0.93 -13.05 2.29
CA LEU A 15 -0.34 -14.07 1.44
C LEU A 15 0.27 -13.40 0.20
N SER A 16 1.42 -13.90 -0.26
CA SER A 16 1.99 -13.43 -1.51
C SER A 16 1.04 -13.74 -2.68
N PRO A 17 1.14 -13.01 -3.82
CA PRO A 17 0.35 -13.32 -5.00
C PRO A 17 0.55 -14.76 -5.51
N LEU A 18 1.63 -15.40 -5.10
CA LEU A 18 1.95 -16.78 -5.45
C LEU A 18 1.28 -17.81 -4.52
N LEU A 19 0.51 -17.37 -3.52
CA LEU A 19 -0.10 -18.22 -2.48
C LEU A 19 0.99 -18.98 -1.70
N LYS A 20 0.97 -20.32 -1.71
CA LYS A 20 2.08 -21.16 -1.24
C LYS A 20 2.93 -21.52 -2.46
N PRO A 21 3.99 -20.74 -2.79
CA PRO A 21 4.73 -20.94 -4.02
C PRO A 21 5.45 -22.29 -4.00
N ARG A 22 5.33 -22.97 -5.14
CA ARG A 22 6.05 -24.19 -5.43
C ARG A 22 6.90 -24.00 -6.68
N PHE A 23 8.16 -24.34 -6.61
CA PHE A 23 9.12 -24.16 -7.68
C PHE A 23 9.66 -25.49 -8.18
N PHE A 24 9.96 -25.55 -9.47
CA PHE A 24 10.43 -26.75 -10.15
C PHE A 24 11.72 -26.49 -10.91
N VAL A 25 12.54 -27.53 -11.04
CA VAL A 25 13.70 -27.53 -11.93
C VAL A 25 13.22 -27.57 -13.37
N ASN A 26 13.50 -26.55 -14.16
CA ASN A 26 13.02 -26.40 -15.55
C ASN A 26 13.34 -27.60 -16.45
N ALA A 27 14.54 -28.20 -16.32
CA ALA A 27 14.99 -29.29 -17.18
C ALA A 27 14.32 -30.62 -16.86
N THR A 28 13.86 -30.85 -15.63
CA THR A 28 13.39 -32.16 -15.16
C THR A 28 11.98 -32.16 -14.61
N ASN A 29 11.38 -31.02 -14.47
CA ASN A 29 10.07 -30.79 -13.84
C ASN A 29 9.95 -31.42 -12.44
N LYS A 30 11.08 -31.57 -11.72
CA LYS A 30 11.13 -32.01 -10.34
C LYS A 30 11.08 -30.84 -9.39
N PRO A 31 10.60 -31.02 -8.14
CA PRO A 31 10.63 -29.97 -7.13
C PRO A 31 12.04 -29.37 -6.95
N LEU A 32 12.12 -28.06 -6.79
CA LEU A 32 13.38 -27.33 -6.54
C LEU A 32 13.76 -27.44 -5.05
N VAL A 33 14.12 -28.66 -4.62
CA VAL A 33 14.46 -28.97 -3.23
C VAL A 33 15.71 -28.21 -2.80
N GLY A 34 15.67 -27.59 -1.62
CA GLY A 34 16.80 -26.80 -1.09
C GLY A 34 17.07 -25.51 -1.85
N GLY A 35 16.20 -25.13 -2.78
CA GLY A 35 16.27 -23.82 -3.43
C GLY A 35 16.20 -22.68 -2.39
N LYS A 36 16.77 -21.55 -2.75
CA LYS A 36 16.97 -20.38 -1.86
C LYS A 36 16.16 -19.20 -2.41
N LEU A 37 15.13 -18.76 -1.69
CA LEU A 37 14.38 -17.56 -2.03
C LEU A 37 14.86 -16.38 -1.18
N TYR A 38 15.60 -15.47 -1.82
CA TYR A 38 16.05 -14.22 -1.21
C TYR A 38 14.99 -13.16 -1.35
N THR A 39 14.83 -12.34 -0.31
CA THR A 39 13.85 -11.25 -0.26
C THR A 39 14.53 -9.94 0.11
N TYR A 40 14.31 -8.91 -0.70
CA TYR A 40 14.89 -7.56 -0.54
C TYR A 40 13.78 -6.51 -0.65
N LEU A 41 14.05 -5.29 -0.20
CA LEU A 41 13.23 -4.14 -0.57
C LEU A 41 13.35 -3.89 -2.07
N ALA A 42 12.24 -3.51 -2.71
CA ALA A 42 12.20 -3.23 -4.14
C ALA A 42 13.32 -2.28 -4.57
N GLU A 43 13.87 -2.53 -5.75
CA GLU A 43 14.95 -1.73 -6.38
C GLU A 43 16.26 -1.67 -5.57
N THR A 44 16.40 -2.51 -4.54
CA THR A 44 17.59 -2.54 -3.67
C THR A 44 18.14 -3.95 -3.48
N THR A 45 19.26 -4.04 -2.74
CA THR A 45 19.82 -5.28 -2.19
C THR A 45 19.72 -5.32 -0.66
N THR A 46 18.93 -4.42 -0.07
CA THR A 46 18.68 -4.38 1.36
C THR A 46 17.73 -5.53 1.74
N PRO A 47 18.11 -6.48 2.59
CA PRO A 47 17.25 -7.58 3.00
C PRO A 47 15.92 -7.09 3.56
N ALA A 48 14.82 -7.71 3.14
CA ALA A 48 13.49 -7.41 3.64
C ALA A 48 12.90 -8.65 4.32
N THR A 49 12.38 -8.46 5.52
CA THR A 49 11.73 -9.54 6.29
C THR A 49 10.42 -9.93 5.62
N THR A 50 10.22 -11.25 5.46
CA THR A 50 8.94 -11.87 5.11
C THR A 50 8.52 -12.82 6.21
N TYR A 51 7.31 -13.37 6.12
CA TYR A 51 6.74 -14.12 7.22
C TYR A 51 6.22 -15.49 6.76
N SER A 52 6.17 -16.46 7.68
CA SER A 52 5.71 -17.82 7.40
C SER A 52 4.21 -18.01 7.63
N ASN A 53 3.55 -17.01 8.25
CA ASN A 53 2.12 -17.01 8.56
C ASN A 53 1.58 -15.57 8.66
N ASP A 54 0.27 -15.46 8.81
CA ASP A 54 -0.48 -14.22 8.99
C ASP A 54 -0.32 -13.58 10.38
N THR A 55 0.25 -14.30 11.34
CA THR A 55 0.54 -13.78 12.68
C THR A 55 1.93 -13.15 12.80
N GLY A 56 2.69 -13.10 11.70
CA GLY A 56 3.95 -12.37 11.63
C GLY A 56 5.18 -13.13 12.12
N THR A 57 5.20 -14.48 12.05
CA THR A 57 6.41 -15.26 12.33
C THR A 57 7.45 -15.03 11.22
N PRO A 58 8.63 -14.45 11.51
CA PRO A 58 9.61 -14.12 10.48
C PRO A 58 10.17 -15.37 9.79
N ASN A 59 10.35 -15.28 8.47
CA ASN A 59 11.15 -16.22 7.71
C ASN A 59 12.65 -15.92 7.86
N THR A 60 13.48 -16.93 7.61
CA THR A 60 14.90 -16.72 7.32
C THR A 60 15.07 -16.02 5.98
N ASN A 61 16.18 -15.32 5.76
CA ASN A 61 16.53 -14.78 4.45
C ASN A 61 17.95 -15.23 4.07
N PRO A 62 18.09 -16.18 3.11
CA PRO A 62 17.04 -16.75 2.25
C PRO A 62 16.10 -17.70 2.98
N ILE A 63 14.89 -17.84 2.42
CA ILE A 63 13.97 -18.93 2.76
C ILE A 63 14.46 -20.17 1.99
N ILE A 64 14.59 -21.31 2.70
CA ILE A 64 14.99 -22.56 2.08
C ILE A 64 13.74 -23.34 1.70
N LEU A 65 13.65 -23.75 0.43
CA LEU A 65 12.54 -24.55 -0.08
C LEU A 65 12.57 -25.95 0.49
N ASP A 66 11.41 -26.47 0.83
CA ASP A 66 11.24 -27.81 1.40
C ASP A 66 11.42 -28.94 0.35
N ALA A 67 11.18 -30.20 0.77
CA ALA A 67 11.27 -31.37 -0.11
C ALA A 67 10.29 -31.35 -1.29
N ASN A 68 9.25 -30.52 -1.24
CA ASN A 68 8.29 -30.32 -2.32
C ASN A 68 8.63 -29.10 -3.19
N GLY A 69 9.74 -28.41 -2.91
CA GLY A 69 10.12 -27.15 -3.56
C GLY A 69 9.21 -25.99 -3.15
N GLU A 70 8.63 -26.03 -1.95
CA GLU A 70 7.65 -25.06 -1.45
C GLU A 70 8.20 -24.21 -0.31
N CYS A 71 7.59 -23.04 -0.11
CA CYS A 71 7.76 -22.24 1.09
C CYS A 71 6.45 -21.53 1.47
N ASN A 72 6.34 -21.11 2.73
CA ASN A 72 5.31 -20.19 3.14
C ASN A 72 5.83 -18.76 2.97
N LEU A 73 5.10 -17.92 2.22
CA LEU A 73 5.52 -16.56 1.93
C LEU A 73 4.36 -15.58 2.18
N TYR A 74 4.41 -14.95 3.32
CA TYR A 74 3.55 -13.82 3.68
C TYR A 74 4.38 -12.54 3.61
N LEU A 75 3.84 -11.54 2.93
CA LEU A 75 4.47 -10.25 2.72
C LEU A 75 3.81 -9.21 3.64
N ASP A 76 4.59 -8.26 4.10
CA ASP A 76 4.09 -7.08 4.78
C ASP A 76 3.33 -6.22 3.77
N ASP A 77 2.09 -5.89 4.07
CA ASP A 77 1.20 -5.13 3.17
C ASP A 77 1.73 -3.70 2.91
N ASP A 78 2.64 -3.25 3.78
CA ASP A 78 3.28 -1.94 3.67
C ASP A 78 4.59 -1.93 2.90
N LYS A 79 4.98 -3.06 2.29
CA LYS A 79 6.25 -3.15 1.57
C LYS A 79 6.10 -3.67 0.15
N VAL A 80 7.02 -3.24 -0.69
CA VAL A 80 7.22 -3.79 -2.02
C VAL A 80 8.58 -4.49 -2.03
N TYR A 81 8.61 -5.68 -2.57
CA TYR A 81 9.75 -6.60 -2.48
C TYR A 81 10.40 -6.83 -3.84
N ARG A 82 11.69 -7.19 -3.81
CA ARG A 82 12.39 -7.88 -4.88
C ARG A 82 12.68 -9.30 -4.44
N LEU A 83 12.27 -10.28 -5.25
CA LEU A 83 12.42 -11.70 -4.98
C LEU A 83 13.44 -12.29 -5.94
N ILE A 84 14.46 -12.97 -5.40
CA ILE A 84 15.46 -13.69 -6.18
C ILE A 84 15.43 -15.16 -5.78
N LEU A 85 15.08 -16.05 -6.73
CA LEU A 85 15.12 -17.49 -6.52
C LEU A 85 16.40 -18.06 -7.10
N LYS A 86 17.10 -18.84 -6.30
CA LYS A 86 18.26 -19.63 -6.71
C LYS A 86 18.05 -21.10 -6.38
N ASP A 87 18.74 -21.98 -7.08
CA ASP A 87 18.82 -23.40 -6.68
C ASP A 87 19.75 -23.60 -5.48
N ALA A 88 19.91 -24.86 -5.06
CA ALA A 88 20.82 -25.23 -3.97
C ALA A 88 22.29 -24.88 -4.25
N ASN A 89 22.67 -24.78 -5.52
CA ASN A 89 24.02 -24.45 -6.00
C ASN A 89 24.20 -22.94 -6.32
N ASP A 90 23.26 -22.09 -5.89
CA ASP A 90 23.27 -20.64 -6.12
C ASP A 90 23.09 -20.18 -7.58
N VAL A 91 22.60 -21.05 -8.47
CA VAL A 91 22.21 -20.67 -9.82
C VAL A 91 20.88 -19.95 -9.80
N THR A 92 20.82 -18.75 -10.36
CA THR A 92 19.61 -17.91 -10.36
C THR A 92 18.56 -18.45 -11.34
N TYR A 93 17.35 -18.67 -10.85
CA TYR A 93 16.18 -19.07 -11.62
C TYR A 93 15.34 -17.89 -12.06
N PHE A 94 15.11 -16.94 -11.17
CA PHE A 94 14.48 -15.66 -11.49
C PHE A 94 14.93 -14.54 -10.55
N ASP A 95 14.76 -13.34 -11.02
CA ASP A 95 14.87 -12.08 -10.29
C ASP A 95 13.65 -11.24 -10.64
N LYS A 96 12.77 -11.01 -9.68
CA LYS A 96 11.52 -10.25 -9.85
C LYS A 96 11.48 -9.12 -8.87
N ASP A 97 11.41 -7.92 -9.43
CA ASP A 97 11.25 -6.70 -8.65
C ASP A 97 9.77 -6.27 -8.57
N ARG A 98 9.45 -5.39 -7.62
CA ARG A 98 8.15 -4.78 -7.39
C ARG A 98 7.04 -5.81 -7.13
N VAL A 99 7.32 -6.81 -6.28
CA VAL A 99 6.34 -7.78 -5.79
C VAL A 99 5.72 -7.27 -4.50
N SER A 100 4.40 -7.16 -4.46
CA SER A 100 3.62 -6.82 -3.26
C SER A 100 2.73 -7.99 -2.83
N SER A 101 2.18 -7.92 -1.62
CA SER A 101 1.14 -8.84 -1.17
C SER A 101 -0.14 -8.70 -2.00
N ILE A 102 -1.05 -9.71 -1.91
CA ILE A 102 -2.39 -9.62 -2.56
C ILE A 102 -3.20 -8.47 -1.97
N GLY A 103 -3.02 -8.15 -0.68
CA GLY A 103 -3.65 -7.00 -0.01
C GLY A 103 -2.87 -5.69 -0.17
N GLY A 104 -1.57 -5.75 -0.47
CA GLY A 104 -0.66 -4.59 -0.51
C GLY A 104 -0.64 -3.80 -1.81
N GLY A 105 -1.46 -4.17 -2.79
CA GLY A 105 -1.63 -3.44 -4.05
C GLY A 105 -2.99 -2.77 -4.19
N ASP A 106 -3.88 -2.97 -3.24
CA ASP A 106 -5.17 -2.29 -3.24
C ASP A 106 -4.98 -0.83 -2.86
N TYR A 107 -5.01 0.02 -3.87
CA TYR A 107 -5.23 1.43 -3.66
C TYR A 107 -6.54 1.59 -2.89
N LYS A 108 -6.44 1.88 -1.60
CA LYS A 108 -7.61 2.10 -0.79
C LYS A 108 -8.19 3.46 -1.13
N VAL A 109 -9.40 3.47 -1.67
CA VAL A 109 -10.19 4.69 -1.78
C VAL A 109 -10.66 5.05 -0.38
N LEU A 110 -10.17 6.16 0.16
CA LEU A 110 -10.63 6.71 1.43
C LEU A 110 -11.98 7.39 1.24
N THR A 111 -12.93 7.13 2.14
CA THR A 111 -14.24 7.78 2.10
C THR A 111 -14.45 8.64 3.34
N PHE A 112 -14.92 9.86 3.14
CA PHE A 112 -15.18 10.85 4.19
C PHE A 112 -16.57 11.45 4.01
N ASN A 113 -17.18 11.86 5.11
CA ASN A 113 -18.46 12.55 5.04
C ASN A 113 -18.30 13.99 4.54
N THR A 114 -17.21 14.66 4.91
CA THR A 114 -17.02 16.09 4.67
C THR A 114 -15.60 16.43 4.20
N ILE A 115 -15.43 17.64 3.67
CA ILE A 115 -14.10 18.22 3.41
C ILE A 115 -13.31 18.43 4.72
N ALA A 116 -13.98 18.74 5.82
CA ALA A 116 -13.33 18.89 7.12
C ALA A 116 -12.69 17.54 7.58
N ASP A 117 -13.37 16.42 7.37
CA ASP A 117 -12.81 15.10 7.66
C ASP A 117 -11.62 14.77 6.77
N LEU A 118 -11.70 15.08 5.46
CA LEU A 118 -10.60 14.90 4.52
C LEU A 118 -9.35 15.69 4.96
N ARG A 119 -9.51 16.90 5.50
CA ARG A 119 -8.39 17.73 5.99
C ARG A 119 -7.64 17.09 7.16
N LEU A 120 -8.22 16.17 7.88
CA LEU A 120 -7.55 15.45 8.98
C LEU A 120 -6.67 14.30 8.48
N LYS A 121 -6.79 13.94 7.19
CA LYS A 121 -6.04 12.83 6.59
C LYS A 121 -4.94 13.33 5.67
N ILE A 122 -3.73 12.86 5.91
CA ILE A 122 -2.61 12.96 4.96
C ILE A 122 -2.68 11.73 4.05
N GLY A 123 -2.64 11.93 2.75
CA GLY A 123 -2.60 10.85 1.78
C GLY A 123 -1.24 10.15 1.72
N SER A 124 -1.18 9.05 1.03
CA SER A 124 0.05 8.28 0.79
C SER A 124 -0.01 7.60 -0.57
N GLU A 125 1.09 7.00 -1.01
CA GLU A 125 1.12 6.20 -2.25
C GLU A 125 0.16 5.01 -2.23
N LYS A 126 -0.18 4.51 -1.04
CA LYS A 126 -1.16 3.41 -0.85
C LYS A 126 -2.60 3.88 -0.70
N GLU A 127 -2.77 5.11 -0.26
CA GLU A 127 -4.06 5.77 -0.11
C GLU A 127 -4.09 7.01 -1.00
N PRO A 128 -3.97 6.82 -2.34
CA PRO A 128 -3.80 7.94 -3.26
C PRO A 128 -5.11 8.58 -3.68
N VAL A 129 -6.25 7.99 -3.33
CA VAL A 129 -7.59 8.46 -3.74
C VAL A 129 -8.49 8.63 -2.53
N ALA A 130 -9.23 9.72 -2.50
CA ALA A 130 -10.24 10.01 -1.49
C ALA A 130 -11.54 10.49 -2.13
N GLN A 131 -12.66 10.18 -1.49
CA GLN A 131 -13.98 10.68 -1.86
C GLN A 131 -14.64 11.33 -0.64
N THR A 132 -15.30 12.45 -0.85
CA THR A 132 -16.18 13.07 0.16
C THR A 132 -17.63 12.97 -0.27
N SER A 133 -18.54 12.69 0.66
CA SER A 133 -19.97 12.60 0.40
C SER A 133 -20.66 13.97 0.39
N GLY A 134 -20.00 15.00 0.88
CA GLY A 134 -20.46 16.38 0.92
C GLY A 134 -19.35 17.35 1.31
N TYR A 135 -19.67 18.64 1.34
CA TYR A 135 -18.78 19.67 1.84
C TYR A 135 -18.88 19.86 3.36
N TYR A 136 -20.07 20.15 3.87
CA TYR A 136 -20.36 20.31 5.30
C TYR A 136 -21.02 19.08 5.90
N SER A 137 -21.81 18.35 5.11
CA SER A 137 -22.49 17.11 5.51
C SER A 137 -22.69 16.19 4.32
N ALA A 138 -22.75 14.91 4.58
CA ALA A 138 -23.03 13.93 3.53
C ALA A 138 -24.34 14.26 2.80
N GLY A 139 -24.29 14.28 1.45
CA GLY A 139 -25.47 14.52 0.61
C GLY A 139 -25.84 15.98 0.37
N ASP A 140 -25.06 16.95 0.83
CA ASP A 140 -25.31 18.40 0.59
C ASP A 140 -25.01 18.85 -0.85
N GLY A 141 -24.52 17.94 -1.70
CA GLY A 141 -24.18 18.20 -3.10
C GLY A 141 -22.77 18.76 -3.31
N GLY A 142 -21.99 18.94 -2.24
CA GLY A 142 -20.59 19.41 -2.30
C GLY A 142 -19.55 18.29 -2.28
N GLY A 143 -19.98 17.01 -2.42
CA GLY A 143 -19.08 15.87 -2.49
C GLY A 143 -18.18 15.91 -3.72
N ASN A 144 -16.95 15.37 -3.59
CA ASN A 144 -15.97 15.35 -4.67
C ASN A 144 -15.01 14.15 -4.52
N SER A 145 -14.24 13.89 -5.57
CA SER A 145 -13.18 12.88 -5.60
C SER A 145 -11.82 13.56 -5.76
N PHE A 146 -10.83 13.06 -5.04
CA PHE A 146 -9.49 13.64 -4.96
C PHE A 146 -8.42 12.57 -5.16
N TYR A 147 -7.29 12.97 -5.74
CA TYR A 147 -6.06 12.19 -5.65
C TYR A 147 -5.03 12.91 -4.76
N TRP A 148 -4.14 12.12 -4.18
CA TRP A 148 -3.05 12.64 -3.36
C TRP A 148 -1.85 13.00 -4.24
N ASP A 149 -1.40 14.24 -4.16
CA ASP A 149 -0.12 14.70 -4.70
C ASP A 149 0.81 15.09 -3.56
N GLY A 150 1.72 14.18 -3.20
CA GLY A 150 2.69 14.39 -2.11
C GLY A 150 3.73 15.46 -2.41
N THR A 151 3.87 15.90 -3.67
CA THR A 151 4.85 16.90 -4.11
C THR A 151 4.24 18.29 -4.24
N SER A 152 2.92 18.40 -4.32
CA SER A 152 2.22 19.66 -4.55
C SER A 152 2.33 20.60 -3.35
N SER A 153 2.72 21.84 -3.61
CA SER A 153 2.68 22.94 -2.66
C SER A 153 1.62 24.01 -3.04
N ALA A 154 0.67 23.65 -3.92
CA ALA A 154 -0.38 24.53 -4.39
C ALA A 154 -1.19 25.11 -3.21
N LEU A 155 -1.69 26.33 -3.39
CA LEU A 155 -2.51 26.99 -2.38
C LEU A 155 -3.86 26.27 -2.23
N ASP A 156 -4.25 26.04 -0.99
CA ASP A 156 -5.59 25.52 -0.66
C ASP A 156 -6.65 26.52 -1.12
N ASN A 157 -7.60 26.06 -1.91
CA ASN A 157 -8.71 26.90 -2.40
C ASN A 157 -10.08 26.48 -1.84
N GLY A 158 -10.08 25.52 -0.91
CA GLY A 158 -11.28 25.05 -0.24
C GLY A 158 -12.17 24.10 -1.05
N GLY A 159 -11.91 23.88 -2.33
CA GLY A 159 -12.76 23.07 -3.20
C GLY A 159 -12.00 22.02 -4.01
N THR A 160 -11.13 22.45 -4.90
CA THR A 160 -10.38 21.55 -5.79
C THR A 160 -8.98 21.23 -5.30
N ILE A 161 -8.44 22.03 -4.38
CA ILE A 161 -7.13 21.83 -3.77
C ILE A 161 -7.31 21.92 -2.26
N ILE A 162 -7.09 20.81 -1.56
CA ILE A 162 -7.28 20.71 -0.11
C ILE A 162 -5.95 20.40 0.55
N LYS A 163 -5.52 21.28 1.44
CA LYS A 163 -4.34 21.06 2.29
C LYS A 163 -4.74 20.34 3.57
N PRO A 164 -4.15 19.19 3.92
CA PRO A 164 -4.35 18.59 5.23
C PRO A 164 -3.89 19.51 6.37
N THR A 165 -4.63 19.50 7.48
CA THR A 165 -4.40 20.38 8.63
C THR A 165 -3.01 20.18 9.26
N PHE A 166 -2.54 18.92 9.31
CA PHE A 166 -1.32 18.57 10.03
C PHE A 166 -0.07 18.51 9.13
N ILE A 167 -0.20 18.85 7.83
CA ILE A 167 0.96 18.80 6.92
C ILE A 167 1.73 20.13 6.94
N VAL A 168 3.04 20.01 7.11
CA VAL A 168 3.98 21.14 6.95
C VAL A 168 4.72 20.94 5.63
N GLY A 169 4.53 21.86 4.67
CA GLY A 169 5.17 21.77 3.34
C GLY A 169 4.27 21.20 2.25
N ALA A 170 4.86 20.38 1.37
CA ALA A 170 4.17 19.78 0.24
C ALA A 170 3.19 18.67 0.67
N GLY A 171 2.23 18.39 -0.21
CA GLY A 171 1.19 17.38 -0.05
C GLY A 171 -0.21 17.99 -0.09
N ARG A 172 -0.96 17.64 -1.12
CA ARG A 172 -2.33 18.15 -1.34
C ARG A 172 -3.24 17.05 -1.86
N TRP A 173 -4.49 17.13 -1.46
CA TRP A 173 -5.58 16.46 -2.13
C TRP A 173 -6.04 17.31 -3.30
N ILE A 174 -5.97 16.81 -4.52
CA ILE A 174 -6.32 17.49 -5.75
C ILE A 174 -7.58 16.85 -6.34
N ALA A 175 -8.58 17.64 -6.68
CA ALA A 175 -9.81 17.14 -7.29
C ALA A 175 -9.54 16.45 -8.65
N ILE A 176 -10.17 15.30 -8.89
CA ILE A 176 -9.99 14.51 -10.11
C ILE A 176 -10.81 15.14 -11.28
N ASN A 177 -12.04 15.57 -11.02
CA ASN A 177 -12.94 16.12 -12.02
C ASN A 177 -13.01 17.64 -11.89
N ILE A 178 -12.17 18.33 -12.65
CA ILE A 178 -12.14 19.81 -12.67
C ILE A 178 -13.00 20.40 -13.78
N ASP A 179 -13.48 19.58 -14.74
CA ASP A 179 -14.27 20.07 -15.88
C ASP A 179 -15.77 20.29 -15.55
N ASN A 180 -16.26 19.71 -14.46
CA ASN A 180 -17.63 19.84 -13.95
C ASN A 180 -17.64 20.30 -12.49
N ILE A 181 -17.15 21.50 -12.25
CA ILE A 181 -17.08 22.07 -10.89
C ILE A 181 -18.47 22.61 -10.51
N ASN A 182 -18.95 22.17 -9.34
CA ASN A 182 -20.14 22.71 -8.69
C ASN A 182 -19.73 23.68 -7.56
N VAL A 183 -20.38 24.83 -7.48
CA VAL A 183 -20.12 25.83 -6.42
C VAL A 183 -20.28 25.27 -5.01
N LYS A 184 -21.12 24.25 -4.81
CA LYS A 184 -21.25 23.56 -3.52
C LYS A 184 -19.98 22.81 -3.10
N GLN A 185 -19.12 22.42 -4.06
CA GLN A 185 -17.81 21.82 -3.75
C GLN A 185 -16.83 22.83 -3.14
N PHE A 186 -17.15 24.12 -3.19
CA PHE A 186 -16.43 25.20 -2.50
C PHE A 186 -17.19 25.70 -1.26
N GLY A 187 -18.22 24.98 -0.85
CA GLY A 187 -19.00 25.31 0.35
C GLY A 187 -20.05 26.39 0.14
N ALA A 188 -20.49 26.66 -1.11
CA ALA A 188 -21.63 27.52 -1.32
C ALA A 188 -22.89 26.87 -0.72
N LYS A 189 -23.60 27.62 0.13
CA LYS A 189 -24.92 27.28 0.64
C LYS A 189 -25.90 28.04 -0.25
N GLY A 190 -26.80 27.29 -0.91
CA GLY A 190 -27.90 27.94 -1.66
C GLY A 190 -28.78 28.67 -0.65
N ASP A 191 -28.85 29.95 -0.78
CA ASP A 191 -29.73 30.87 0.01
C ASP A 191 -31.06 30.92 -0.74
#